data_f65d721ceb0df176f7534865d3496f73
#
_entry.id   f65d721ceb0df176f7534865d3496f73
#
_cell.length_a   1.000
_cell.length_b   1.000
_cell.length_c   1.000
_cell.angle_alpha   90.00
_cell.angle_beta   90.00
_cell.angle_gamma   90.00
#
_symmetry.space_group_name_H-M   'P 1'
#
loop_
_entity.id
_entity.type
_entity.pdbx_description
1 polymer ?
#
loop_
_entity_poly.entity_id
_entity_poly.type
_entity_poly.pdbx_seq_one_letter_code
_entity_poly.pdbx_strand_id
1 'polypeptide(L)'
;FVGRPVAKRTYHPVFPFVLDMNASQYALEFANRELSEIDLWREFPTDKELAAGLDDVKNYYIEKPEEVAERIRTALKYVTPEKLSIVPDCGFSQTARWAARGKLKALVEGTKIVRRELGFTD
;
A
#
# COMPACT_ATOMS: atom_id res chain seq x y z
N PHE A 1 -14.97 15.44 -1.95
CA PHE A 1 -15.08 14.12 -2.22
C PHE A 1 -15.28 13.24 -1.01
N VAL A 2 -14.72 13.37 0.04
CA VAL A 2 -14.88 12.44 1.14
C VAL A 2 -15.06 13.20 2.43
N GLY A 3 -16.23 13.01 3.05
CA GLY A 3 -16.48 13.47 4.40
C GLY A 3 -15.49 12.84 5.39
N ARG A 4 -15.39 13.43 6.57
CA ARG A 4 -14.63 12.84 7.66
C ARG A 4 -15.26 11.49 8.04
N PRO A 5 -14.47 10.45 8.35
CA PRO A 5 -15.02 9.20 8.85
C PRO A 5 -15.86 9.46 10.11
N VAL A 6 -17.03 8.84 10.16
CA VAL A 6 -17.92 8.92 11.34
C VAL A 6 -17.55 7.90 12.41
N ALA A 7 -16.66 6.97 12.10
CA ALA A 7 -16.19 5.91 13.00
C ALA A 7 -14.68 5.74 12.90
N LYS A 8 -14.09 5.00 13.84
CA LYS A 8 -12.66 4.65 13.81
C LYS A 8 -12.35 3.89 12.52
N ARG A 9 -11.33 4.33 11.80
CA ARG A 9 -10.85 3.69 10.57
C ARG A 9 -9.99 2.48 10.95
N THR A 10 -10.56 1.28 10.84
CA THR A 10 -9.88 0.04 11.19
C THR A 10 -10.33 -1.10 10.27
N TYR A 11 -9.40 -1.96 9.89
CA TYR A 11 -9.68 -3.22 9.19
C TYR A 11 -9.98 -4.37 10.14
N HIS A 12 -9.61 -4.24 11.41
CA HIS A 12 -9.66 -5.34 12.37
C HIS A 12 -11.02 -6.04 12.44
N PRO A 13 -12.19 -5.36 12.42
CA PRO A 13 -13.49 -6.03 12.49
C PRO A 13 -13.83 -6.93 11.30
N VAL A 14 -13.20 -6.71 10.13
CA VAL A 14 -13.45 -7.50 8.92
C VAL A 14 -12.45 -8.66 8.75
N PHE A 15 -11.36 -8.67 9.50
CA PHE A 15 -10.43 -9.78 9.54
C PHE A 15 -10.86 -10.80 10.60
N PRO A 16 -10.70 -12.12 10.33
CA PRO A 16 -10.14 -12.73 9.12
C PRO A 16 -11.14 -12.90 7.96
N PHE A 17 -12.38 -12.54 8.12
CA PHE A 17 -13.49 -12.90 7.21
C PHE A 17 -13.25 -12.42 5.76
N VAL A 18 -12.60 -11.27 5.57
CA VAL A 18 -12.26 -10.76 4.25
C VAL A 18 -11.39 -11.76 3.47
N LEU A 19 -10.57 -12.54 4.15
CA LEU A 19 -9.68 -13.52 3.53
C LEU A 19 -10.40 -14.76 2.98
N ASP A 20 -11.66 -14.97 3.35
CA ASP A 20 -12.51 -16.05 2.84
C ASP A 20 -13.16 -15.71 1.49
N MET A 21 -13.03 -14.46 1.04
CA MET A 21 -13.56 -14.06 -0.27
C MET A 21 -12.82 -14.81 -1.39
N ASN A 22 -13.54 -15.09 -2.46
CA ASN A 22 -12.96 -15.74 -3.65
C ASN A 22 -12.13 -14.75 -4.48
N ALA A 23 -10.98 -14.38 -3.95
CA ALA A 23 -9.99 -13.52 -4.57
C ALA A 23 -8.59 -14.05 -4.26
N SER A 24 -7.64 -13.86 -5.17
CA SER A 24 -6.23 -14.23 -4.97
C SER A 24 -5.38 -13.08 -4.44
N GLN A 25 -5.84 -11.85 -4.62
CA GLN A 25 -5.13 -10.65 -4.17
C GLN A 25 -6.11 -9.64 -3.57
N TYR A 26 -5.68 -8.95 -2.52
CA TYR A 26 -6.44 -7.88 -1.86
C TYR A 26 -5.70 -6.56 -1.95
N ALA A 27 -6.37 -5.51 -2.45
CA ALA A 27 -5.85 -4.15 -2.45
C ALA A 27 -6.38 -3.39 -1.22
N LEU A 28 -5.49 -2.97 -0.34
CA LEU A 28 -5.82 -2.29 0.92
C LEU A 28 -5.03 -1.00 1.08
N GLU A 29 -5.69 0.05 1.57
CA GLU A 29 -5.09 1.36 1.83
C GLU A 29 -4.30 1.35 3.14
N PHE A 30 -3.04 1.78 3.10
CA PHE A 30 -2.20 1.94 4.29
C PHE A 30 -1.50 3.31 4.37
N ALA A 31 -1.23 3.99 3.24
CA ALA A 31 -0.43 5.21 3.24
C ALA A 31 -1.12 6.35 4.01
N ASN A 32 -2.43 6.54 3.84
CA ASN A 32 -3.19 7.58 4.55
C ASN A 32 -3.45 7.24 6.03
N ARG A 33 -2.92 6.11 6.50
CA ARG A 33 -3.11 5.57 7.85
C ARG A 33 -1.78 5.30 8.53
N GLU A 34 -0.69 5.86 8.03
CA GLU A 34 0.67 5.69 8.56
C GLU A 34 1.07 4.21 8.70
N LEU A 35 0.63 3.37 7.76
CA LEU A 35 0.84 1.92 7.72
C LEU A 35 0.22 1.17 8.92
N SER A 36 -0.73 1.80 9.64
CA SER A 36 -1.40 1.13 10.74
C SER A 36 -2.19 -0.08 10.26
N GLU A 37 -2.17 -1.15 11.05
CA GLU A 37 -2.84 -2.44 10.81
C GLU A 37 -2.26 -3.28 9.65
N ILE A 38 -1.13 -2.92 9.04
CA ILE A 38 -0.47 -3.79 8.06
C ILE A 38 -0.01 -5.12 8.70
N ASP A 39 0.21 -5.12 10.00
CA ASP A 39 0.53 -6.30 10.80
C ASP A 39 -0.59 -7.36 10.85
N LEU A 40 -1.83 -6.98 10.53
CA LEU A 40 -2.93 -7.93 10.37
C LEU A 40 -2.61 -9.02 9.36
N TRP A 41 -1.82 -8.71 8.34
CA TRP A 41 -1.41 -9.67 7.32
C TRP A 41 -0.54 -10.81 7.87
N ARG A 42 0.17 -10.56 8.95
CA ARG A 42 0.91 -11.60 9.69
C ARG A 42 0.09 -12.22 10.82
N GLU A 43 -0.76 -11.44 11.47
CA GLU A 43 -1.66 -11.92 12.53
C GLU A 43 -2.63 -12.99 12.01
N PHE A 44 -3.14 -12.81 10.79
CA PHE A 44 -4.02 -13.75 10.11
C PHE A 44 -3.32 -14.38 8.90
N PRO A 45 -2.59 -15.51 9.07
CA PRO A 45 -1.83 -16.13 8.00
C PRO A 45 -2.72 -16.49 6.80
N THR A 46 -2.22 -16.17 5.60
CA THR A 46 -2.92 -16.41 4.35
C THR A 46 -1.94 -16.69 3.21
N ASP A 47 -2.39 -17.43 2.21
CA ASP A 47 -1.67 -17.64 0.94
C ASP A 47 -1.98 -16.56 -0.11
N LYS A 48 -2.90 -15.65 0.20
CA LYS A 48 -3.30 -14.57 -0.69
C LYS A 48 -2.18 -13.52 -0.85
N GLU A 49 -2.28 -12.74 -1.92
CA GLU A 49 -1.38 -11.63 -2.16
C GLU A 49 -1.95 -10.32 -1.60
N LEU A 50 -1.06 -9.45 -1.15
CA LEU A 50 -1.40 -8.09 -0.72
C LEU A 50 -0.93 -7.08 -1.76
N ALA A 51 -1.86 -6.30 -2.31
CA ALA A 51 -1.55 -5.06 -3.02
C ALA A 51 -1.65 -3.91 -2.00
N ALA A 52 -0.50 -3.57 -1.42
CA ALA A 52 -0.44 -2.56 -0.36
C ALA A 52 -0.46 -1.14 -0.94
N GLY A 53 -1.46 -0.36 -0.55
CA GLY A 53 -1.54 1.06 -0.83
C GLY A 53 -0.50 1.82 0.00
N LEU A 54 0.57 2.26 -0.65
CA LEU A 54 1.70 2.93 0.00
C LEU A 54 1.93 4.35 -0.50
N ASP A 55 1.01 4.89 -1.31
CA ASP A 55 1.02 6.27 -1.80
C ASP A 55 -0.35 6.90 -1.53
N ASP A 56 -0.37 7.96 -0.72
CA ASP A 56 -1.61 8.66 -0.35
C ASP A 56 -2.10 9.54 -1.51
N VAL A 57 -3.29 9.24 -2.01
CA VAL A 57 -3.91 9.98 -3.13
C VAL A 57 -4.74 11.20 -2.68
N LYS A 58 -4.86 11.43 -1.37
CA LYS A 58 -5.73 12.47 -0.79
C LYS A 58 -5.03 13.81 -0.56
N ASN A 59 -3.79 13.95 -1.02
CA ASN A 59 -2.99 15.18 -0.96
C ASN A 59 -2.17 15.36 -2.24
N TYR A 60 -1.57 16.55 -2.41
CA TYR A 60 -0.74 16.87 -3.57
C TYR A 60 0.77 16.81 -3.28
N TYR A 61 1.15 16.35 -2.08
CA TYR A 61 2.54 16.09 -1.77
C TYR A 61 3.06 14.95 -2.66
N ILE A 62 4.19 15.16 -3.32
CA ILE A 62 4.85 14.13 -4.11
C ILE A 62 5.93 13.51 -3.24
N GLU A 63 5.75 12.26 -2.89
CA GLU A 63 6.69 11.49 -2.09
C GLU A 63 8.05 11.40 -2.79
N LYS A 64 9.12 11.40 -2.01
CA LYS A 64 10.44 11.05 -2.52
C LYS A 64 10.51 9.52 -2.70
N PRO A 65 11.26 9.01 -3.70
CA PRO A 65 11.42 7.57 -3.88
C PRO A 65 11.87 6.83 -2.61
N GLU A 66 12.72 7.46 -1.80
CA GLU A 66 13.20 6.87 -0.55
C GLU A 66 12.09 6.77 0.52
N GLU A 67 11.16 7.71 0.56
CA GLU A 67 10.02 7.63 1.48
C GLU A 67 9.12 6.44 1.12
N VAL A 68 8.92 6.20 -0.18
CA VAL A 68 8.20 5.02 -0.66
C VAL A 68 8.97 3.75 -0.32
N ALA A 69 10.27 3.72 -0.54
CA ALA A 69 11.14 2.59 -0.23
C ALA A 69 11.05 2.22 1.27
N GLU A 70 11.07 3.21 2.17
CA GLU A 70 10.90 2.98 3.61
C GLU A 70 9.53 2.33 3.94
N ARG A 71 8.46 2.79 3.31
CA ARG A 71 7.14 2.18 3.49
C ARG A 71 7.12 0.73 3.00
N ILE A 72 7.77 0.44 1.89
CA ILE A 72 7.89 -0.92 1.36
C ILE A 72 8.69 -1.80 2.31
N ARG A 73 9.82 -1.33 2.84
CA ARG A 73 10.63 -2.08 3.85
C ARG A 73 9.79 -2.39 5.08
N THR A 74 8.92 -1.47 5.50
CA THR A 74 7.98 -1.72 6.60
C THR A 74 6.97 -2.81 6.24
N ALA A 75 6.38 -2.77 5.04
CA ALA A 75 5.45 -3.80 4.59
C ALA A 75 6.11 -5.19 4.51
N LEU A 76 7.37 -5.25 4.10
CA LEU A 76 8.13 -6.51 4.00
C LEU A 76 8.42 -7.18 5.35
N LYS A 77 8.17 -6.50 6.47
CA LYS A 77 8.21 -7.14 7.79
C LYS A 77 7.03 -8.11 8.01
N TYR A 78 5.97 -7.96 7.25
CA TYR A 78 4.70 -8.68 7.42
C TYR A 78 4.30 -9.50 6.20
N VAL A 79 4.81 -9.16 5.01
CA VAL A 79 4.46 -9.79 3.73
C VAL A 79 5.74 -10.15 3.00
N THR A 80 5.82 -11.38 2.46
CA THR A 80 6.98 -11.78 1.65
C THR A 80 7.01 -11.05 0.30
N PRO A 81 8.17 -10.82 -0.30
CA PRO A 81 8.28 -10.09 -1.57
C PRO A 81 7.41 -10.66 -2.70
N GLU A 82 7.30 -11.99 -2.77
CA GLU A 82 6.55 -12.70 -3.81
C GLU A 82 5.04 -12.50 -3.68
N LYS A 83 4.56 -12.09 -2.50
CA LYS A 83 3.15 -11.88 -2.17
C LYS A 83 2.79 -10.40 -2.05
N LEU A 84 3.73 -9.49 -2.29
CA LEU A 84 3.54 -8.05 -2.12
C LEU A 84 3.55 -7.33 -3.47
N SER A 85 2.47 -6.64 -3.77
CA SER A 85 2.39 -5.64 -4.85
C SER A 85 2.27 -4.25 -4.24
N ILE A 86 2.85 -3.25 -4.90
CA ILE A 86 2.83 -1.87 -4.43
C ILE A 86 1.87 -1.06 -5.31
N VAL A 87 0.90 -0.43 -4.68
CA VAL A 87 -0.14 0.34 -5.37
C VAL A 87 -0.38 1.67 -4.65
N PRO A 88 -1.03 2.66 -5.28
CA PRO A 88 -1.59 3.81 -4.56
C PRO A 88 -2.75 3.37 -3.67
N ASP A 89 -3.05 4.15 -2.64
CA ASP A 89 -4.19 3.88 -1.73
C ASP A 89 -5.52 3.77 -2.49
N CYS A 90 -5.69 4.54 -3.54
CA CYS A 90 -6.90 4.58 -4.35
C CYS A 90 -6.59 5.10 -5.77
N GLY A 91 -7.62 5.27 -6.59
CA GLY A 91 -7.50 5.92 -7.90
C GLY A 91 -7.22 7.43 -7.78
N PHE A 92 -6.59 7.98 -8.81
CA PHE A 92 -6.20 9.40 -8.89
C PHE A 92 -7.26 10.30 -9.54
N SER A 93 -8.51 9.87 -9.63
CA SER A 93 -9.57 10.59 -10.37
C SER A 93 -9.77 12.04 -9.91
N GLN A 94 -9.49 12.34 -8.66
CA GLN A 94 -9.62 13.69 -8.08
C GLN A 94 -8.27 14.37 -7.81
N THR A 95 -7.17 13.74 -8.19
CA THR A 95 -5.82 14.28 -8.02
C THR A 95 -5.41 15.02 -9.29
N ALA A 96 -4.85 16.22 -9.14
CA ALA A 96 -4.32 16.95 -10.28
C ALA A 96 -3.31 16.08 -11.07
N ARG A 97 -3.39 16.10 -12.40
CA ARG A 97 -2.60 15.22 -13.27
C ARG A 97 -1.09 15.30 -13.00
N TRP A 98 -0.57 16.49 -12.72
CA TRP A 98 0.86 16.66 -12.42
C TRP A 98 1.25 15.94 -11.11
N ALA A 99 0.40 16.04 -10.09
CA ALA A 99 0.63 15.37 -8.82
C ALA A 99 0.50 13.85 -8.97
N ALA A 100 -0.53 13.36 -9.67
CA ALA A 100 -0.71 11.95 -9.94
C ALA A 100 0.51 11.33 -10.67
N ARG A 101 1.02 12.02 -11.70
CA ARG A 101 2.23 11.57 -12.41
C ARG A 101 3.47 11.56 -11.52
N GLY A 102 3.65 12.60 -10.70
CA GLY A 102 4.77 12.69 -9.75
C GLY A 102 4.72 11.57 -8.72
N LYS A 103 3.56 11.30 -8.15
CA LYS A 103 3.32 10.23 -7.18
C LYS A 103 3.60 8.85 -7.78
N LEU A 104 3.04 8.55 -8.96
CA LEU A 104 3.30 7.27 -9.64
C LEU A 104 4.78 7.09 -10.00
N LYS A 105 5.46 8.16 -10.40
CA LYS A 105 6.91 8.10 -10.64
C LYS A 105 7.67 7.75 -9.36
N ALA A 106 7.37 8.42 -8.26
CA ALA A 106 7.98 8.14 -6.96
C ALA A 106 7.71 6.71 -6.50
N LEU A 107 6.47 6.21 -6.70
CA LEU A 107 6.08 4.84 -6.37
C LEU A 107 6.94 3.82 -7.14
N VAL A 108 7.08 4.00 -8.44
CA VAL A 108 7.91 3.12 -9.28
C VAL A 108 9.38 3.18 -8.90
N GLU A 109 9.93 4.38 -8.72
CA GLU A 109 11.34 4.57 -8.36
C GLU A 109 11.65 4.00 -6.97
N GLY A 110 10.78 4.22 -5.98
CA GLY A 110 10.91 3.63 -4.64
C GLY A 110 10.85 2.11 -4.66
N THR A 111 9.95 1.55 -5.47
CA THR A 111 9.86 0.09 -5.66
C THR A 111 11.14 -0.47 -6.28
N LYS A 112 11.71 0.21 -7.26
CA LYS A 112 12.99 -0.21 -7.88
C LYS A 112 14.16 -0.19 -6.89
N ILE A 113 14.20 0.76 -5.95
CA ILE A 113 15.21 0.79 -4.90
C ILE A 113 15.16 -0.53 -4.12
N VAL A 114 13.98 -0.89 -3.60
CA VAL A 114 13.83 -2.09 -2.77
C VAL A 114 14.02 -3.38 -3.58
N ARG A 115 13.55 -3.43 -4.83
CA ARG A 115 13.80 -4.60 -5.71
C ARG A 115 15.30 -4.87 -5.87
N ARG A 116 16.10 -3.83 -6.08
CA ARG A 116 17.57 -3.96 -6.16
C ARG A 116 18.19 -4.44 -4.85
N GLU A 117 17.72 -3.93 -3.71
CA GLU A 117 18.16 -4.39 -2.38
C GLU A 117 17.89 -5.88 -2.17
N LEU A 118 16.78 -6.38 -2.71
CA LEU A 118 16.39 -7.79 -2.63
C LEU A 118 17.06 -8.66 -3.71
N GLY A 119 17.87 -8.08 -4.58
CA GLY A 119 18.57 -8.81 -5.63
C GLY A 119 17.75 -9.07 -6.89
N PHE A 120 16.59 -8.45 -7.05
CA PHE A 120 15.84 -8.52 -8.30
C PHE A 120 16.41 -7.55 -9.33
N THR A 121 16.48 -7.99 -10.58
CA THR A 121 16.80 -7.12 -11.72
C THR A 121 15.54 -6.43 -12.23
N ASP A 122 15.69 -5.20 -12.74
CA ASP A 122 14.61 -4.44 -13.38
C ASP A 122 14.24 -5.00 -14.75
#